data_98746eff70a3ebda31799f51082b598d
#
_entry.id   98746eff70a3ebda31799f51082b598d
#
_cell.length_a   1.000
_cell.length_b   1.000
_cell.length_c   1.000
_cell.angle_alpha   90.00
_cell.angle_beta   90.00
_cell.angle_gamma   90.00
#
_symmetry.space_group_name_H-M   'P 1'
#
loop_
_entity.id
_entity.type
_entity.pdbx_description
1 polymer ?
#
loop_
_entity_poly.entity_id
_entity_poly.type
_entity_poly.pdbx_seq_one_letter_code
_entity_poly.pdbx_strand_id
1 'polypeptide(L)'
;MQGGGYIKKELIRMKLLVFGATGKTGRALLEQGLAQGHAVTAFVRNPAALEAQAGLTIISGDVTDAAAVSRAVAGQEAVLSALGPRGGNYGVLPGGVQIIIAAMKQAGVKRLIHVSSYGVGDSLAQMGWVSRKIVVPFFLRKALDEKEIEEGIIRASDLDWIIVRPGGLEDGARTGVYRCITDPLTKVGQPRIARADVADFILKNLVDEHFLHQAVGLTY
;
A
#
# COMPACT_ATOMS: atom_id res chain seq x y z
N MET A 1 42.38 18.70 3.59
CA MET A 1 41.10 19.06 2.97
C MET A 1 40.67 17.88 2.11
N GLN A 2 39.82 17.01 2.61
CA GLN A 2 39.22 15.92 1.82
C GLN A 2 37.74 16.25 1.69
N GLY A 3 37.35 16.62 0.46
CA GLY A 3 35.97 16.90 0.11
C GLY A 3 35.16 15.61 0.11
N GLY A 4 34.28 15.47 1.08
CA GLY A 4 33.27 14.42 1.10
C GLY A 4 32.32 14.63 -0.05
N GLY A 5 32.50 13.85 -1.13
CA GLY A 5 31.56 13.82 -2.25
C GLY A 5 30.22 13.26 -1.76
N TYR A 6 29.22 14.12 -1.61
CA TYR A 6 27.82 13.69 -1.51
C TYR A 6 27.46 13.04 -2.84
N ILE A 7 27.44 11.71 -2.88
CA ILE A 7 26.86 10.98 -3.99
C ILE A 7 25.37 11.38 -3.96
N LYS A 8 24.95 12.22 -4.89
CA LYS A 8 23.53 12.45 -5.20
C LYS A 8 22.96 11.08 -5.54
N LYS A 9 22.16 10.50 -4.62
CA LYS A 9 21.40 9.29 -4.91
C LYS A 9 20.52 9.65 -6.11
N GLU A 10 20.88 9.16 -7.30
CA GLU A 10 20.07 9.36 -8.49
C GLU A 10 18.65 8.90 -8.14
N LEU A 11 17.68 9.80 -8.31
CA LEU A 11 16.28 9.49 -8.08
C LEU A 11 15.87 8.49 -9.17
N ILE A 12 15.77 7.22 -8.79
CA ILE A 12 15.30 6.16 -9.69
C ILE A 12 13.86 6.50 -10.04
N ARG A 13 13.62 6.83 -11.31
CA ARG A 13 12.28 7.08 -11.84
C ARG A 13 11.68 5.74 -12.26
N MET A 14 10.48 5.45 -11.79
CA MET A 14 9.77 4.20 -12.07
C MET A 14 8.37 4.48 -12.62
N LYS A 15 7.83 3.50 -13.34
CA LYS A 15 6.42 3.45 -13.75
C LYS A 15 5.63 2.72 -12.68
N LEU A 16 4.78 3.43 -11.98
CA LEU A 16 4.03 2.94 -10.83
C LEU A 16 2.55 2.84 -11.14
N LEU A 17 1.93 1.70 -10.87
CA LEU A 17 0.48 1.54 -10.91
C LEU A 17 -0.10 1.62 -9.51
N VAL A 18 -1.07 2.50 -9.29
CA VAL A 18 -1.73 2.69 -8.00
C VAL A 18 -3.18 2.26 -8.07
N PHE A 19 -3.53 1.19 -7.36
CA PHE A 19 -4.91 0.81 -7.06
C PHE A 19 -5.39 1.54 -5.81
N GLY A 20 -6.66 1.96 -5.79
CA GLY A 20 -7.20 2.74 -4.68
C GLY A 20 -6.77 4.21 -4.69
N ALA A 21 -6.34 4.73 -5.83
CA ALA A 21 -5.79 6.07 -6.05
C ALA A 21 -6.71 7.23 -5.60
N THR A 22 -8.04 7.04 -5.62
CA THR A 22 -9.00 8.05 -5.15
C THR A 22 -9.22 8.06 -3.64
N GLY A 23 -8.67 7.07 -2.90
CA GLY A 23 -8.66 7.04 -1.45
C GLY A 23 -7.64 8.05 -0.88
N LYS A 24 -7.76 8.39 0.41
CA LYS A 24 -6.86 9.36 1.05
C LYS A 24 -5.38 8.92 1.01
N THR A 25 -5.09 7.65 1.29
CA THR A 25 -3.72 7.10 1.19
C THR A 25 -3.27 7.04 -0.28
N GLY A 26 -4.15 6.63 -1.20
CA GLY A 26 -3.85 6.61 -2.63
C GLY A 26 -3.52 8.01 -3.17
N ARG A 27 -4.24 9.04 -2.75
CA ARG A 27 -3.93 10.44 -3.13
C ARG A 27 -2.56 10.88 -2.63
N ALA A 28 -2.18 10.52 -1.40
CA ALA A 28 -0.84 10.79 -0.89
C ALA A 28 0.25 10.07 -1.69
N LEU A 29 -0.02 8.83 -2.16
CA LEU A 29 0.88 8.11 -3.07
C LEU A 29 1.02 8.80 -4.42
N LEU A 30 -0.10 9.27 -5.02
CA LEU A 30 -0.05 10.01 -6.29
C LEU A 30 0.78 11.28 -6.14
N GLU A 31 0.46 12.11 -5.14
CA GLU A 31 1.13 13.38 -4.89
C GLU A 31 2.64 13.21 -4.70
N GLN A 32 3.03 12.34 -3.79
CA GLN A 32 4.45 12.13 -3.48
C GLN A 32 5.20 11.40 -4.60
N GLY A 33 4.57 10.43 -5.27
CA GLY A 33 5.16 9.71 -6.39
C GLY A 33 5.47 10.65 -7.56
N LEU A 34 4.52 11.51 -7.91
CA LEU A 34 4.70 12.53 -8.95
C LEU A 34 5.76 13.57 -8.56
N ALA A 35 5.75 14.03 -7.30
CA ALA A 35 6.76 14.97 -6.79
C ALA A 35 8.18 14.39 -6.81
N GLN A 36 8.33 13.07 -6.70
CA GLN A 36 9.59 12.36 -6.84
C GLN A 36 9.97 12.05 -8.30
N GLY A 37 9.11 12.44 -9.26
CA GLY A 37 9.36 12.29 -10.69
C GLY A 37 9.04 10.91 -11.26
N HIS A 38 8.31 10.05 -10.53
CA HIS A 38 7.81 8.80 -11.08
C HIS A 38 6.71 9.05 -12.13
N ALA A 39 6.60 8.14 -13.10
CA ALA A 39 5.44 8.08 -13.98
C ALA A 39 4.34 7.27 -13.26
N VAL A 40 3.26 7.92 -12.86
CA VAL A 40 2.23 7.28 -12.03
C VAL A 40 0.98 7.01 -12.85
N THR A 41 0.51 5.77 -12.82
CA THR A 41 -0.77 5.34 -13.38
C THR A 41 -1.76 5.11 -12.26
N ALA A 42 -2.89 5.82 -12.27
CA ALA A 42 -3.98 5.64 -11.32
C ALA A 42 -5.06 4.75 -11.96
N PHE A 43 -5.34 3.58 -11.38
CA PHE A 43 -6.45 2.74 -11.78
C PHE A 43 -7.67 3.04 -10.92
N VAL A 44 -8.74 3.55 -11.52
CA VAL A 44 -9.90 4.08 -10.79
C VAL A 44 -11.22 3.73 -11.47
N ARG A 45 -12.29 3.58 -10.66
CA ARG A 45 -13.65 3.37 -11.18
C ARG A 45 -14.26 4.64 -11.78
N ASN A 46 -13.95 5.79 -11.20
CA ASN A 46 -14.42 7.09 -11.64
C ASN A 46 -13.23 8.01 -11.95
N PRO A 47 -12.85 8.18 -13.22
CA PRO A 47 -11.75 9.06 -13.63
C PRO A 47 -11.93 10.52 -13.22
N ALA A 48 -13.18 11.02 -13.21
CA ALA A 48 -13.48 12.41 -12.84
C ALA A 48 -13.17 12.74 -11.36
N ALA A 49 -12.86 11.72 -10.54
CA ALA A 49 -12.43 11.93 -9.15
C ALA A 49 -10.97 12.37 -9.01
N LEU A 50 -10.21 12.40 -10.10
CA LEU A 50 -8.81 12.83 -10.15
C LEU A 50 -8.65 13.92 -11.21
N GLU A 51 -7.84 14.92 -10.92
CA GLU A 51 -7.47 15.96 -11.88
C GLU A 51 -6.28 15.49 -12.72
N ALA A 52 -6.31 15.85 -14.01
CA ALA A 52 -5.20 15.59 -14.91
C ALA A 52 -3.99 16.45 -14.49
N GLN A 53 -2.82 15.80 -14.42
CA GLN A 53 -1.57 16.50 -14.11
C GLN A 53 -0.38 15.82 -14.79
N ALA A 54 0.72 16.53 -14.93
CA ALA A 54 1.93 16.01 -15.57
C ALA A 54 2.45 14.75 -14.85
N GLY A 55 2.79 13.72 -15.61
CA GLY A 55 3.29 12.46 -15.08
C GLY A 55 2.21 11.49 -14.56
N LEU A 56 0.92 11.92 -14.53
CA LEU A 56 -0.20 11.07 -14.14
C LEU A 56 -0.98 10.56 -15.37
N THR A 57 -1.09 9.24 -15.45
CA THR A 57 -2.01 8.55 -16.37
C THR A 57 -3.20 8.04 -15.58
N ILE A 58 -4.42 8.29 -16.05
CA ILE A 58 -5.65 7.81 -15.39
C ILE A 58 -6.28 6.74 -16.26
N ILE A 59 -6.44 5.53 -15.72
CA ILE A 59 -7.10 4.40 -16.39
C ILE A 59 -8.40 4.09 -15.64
N SER A 60 -9.50 4.06 -16.40
CA SER A 60 -10.81 3.67 -15.87
C SER A 60 -10.96 2.15 -15.89
N GLY A 61 -11.42 1.57 -14.77
CA GLY A 61 -11.72 0.15 -14.66
C GLY A 61 -12.13 -0.24 -13.25
N ASP A 62 -12.67 -1.43 -13.12
CA ASP A 62 -12.93 -2.08 -11.84
C ASP A 62 -11.90 -3.18 -11.59
N VAL A 63 -11.48 -3.36 -10.34
CA VAL A 63 -10.49 -4.38 -9.96
C VAL A 63 -10.97 -5.82 -10.19
N THR A 64 -12.27 -6.00 -10.37
CA THR A 64 -12.90 -7.27 -10.72
C THR A 64 -12.88 -7.58 -12.22
N ASP A 65 -12.52 -6.60 -13.07
CA ASP A 65 -12.33 -6.78 -14.50
C ASP A 65 -10.87 -7.16 -14.80
N ALA A 66 -10.63 -8.47 -14.97
CA ALA A 66 -9.29 -9.00 -15.22
C ALA A 66 -8.64 -8.42 -16.49
N ALA A 67 -9.42 -8.14 -17.55
CA ALA A 67 -8.88 -7.56 -18.77
C ALA A 67 -8.45 -6.10 -18.57
N ALA A 68 -9.24 -5.31 -17.85
CA ALA A 68 -8.87 -3.93 -17.50
C ALA A 68 -7.64 -3.89 -16.61
N VAL A 69 -7.55 -4.76 -15.61
CA VAL A 69 -6.38 -4.87 -14.72
C VAL A 69 -5.14 -5.28 -15.49
N SER A 70 -5.22 -6.29 -16.38
CA SER A 70 -4.09 -6.71 -17.22
C SER A 70 -3.56 -5.57 -18.09
N ARG A 71 -4.45 -4.80 -18.72
CA ARG A 71 -4.04 -3.63 -19.51
C ARG A 71 -3.34 -2.57 -18.65
N ALA A 72 -3.80 -2.36 -17.43
CA ALA A 72 -3.22 -1.35 -16.53
C ALA A 72 -1.84 -1.78 -16.00
N VAL A 73 -1.63 -3.06 -15.73
CA VAL A 73 -0.38 -3.62 -15.22
C VAL A 73 0.71 -3.68 -16.30
N ALA A 74 0.32 -3.83 -17.57
CA ALA A 74 1.28 -3.95 -18.66
C ALA A 74 2.23 -2.75 -18.74
N GLY A 75 3.55 -3.05 -18.73
CA GLY A 75 4.61 -2.05 -18.82
C GLY A 75 4.87 -1.22 -17.56
N GLN A 76 4.25 -1.60 -16.43
CA GLN A 76 4.57 -1.03 -15.12
C GLN A 76 5.79 -1.73 -14.51
N GLU A 77 6.45 -1.06 -13.54
CA GLU A 77 7.62 -1.62 -12.83
C GLU A 77 7.28 -2.00 -11.39
N ALA A 78 6.27 -1.35 -10.80
CA ALA A 78 5.74 -1.72 -9.49
C ALA A 78 4.24 -1.45 -9.40
N VAL A 79 3.56 -2.26 -8.57
CA VAL A 79 2.14 -2.10 -8.23
C VAL A 79 2.00 -1.71 -6.76
N LEU A 80 1.29 -0.63 -6.51
CA LEU A 80 0.97 -0.11 -5.18
C LEU A 80 -0.53 -0.25 -4.94
N SER A 81 -0.92 -1.04 -3.95
CA SER A 81 -2.33 -1.28 -3.66
C SER A 81 -2.72 -0.62 -2.33
N ALA A 82 -3.49 0.47 -2.43
CA ALA A 82 -4.14 1.13 -1.31
C ALA A 82 -5.66 0.89 -1.33
N LEU A 83 -6.06 -0.30 -1.79
CA LEU A 83 -7.46 -0.73 -1.78
C LEU A 83 -7.95 -0.93 -0.35
N GLY A 84 -9.17 -0.50 -0.10
CA GLY A 84 -9.86 -0.71 1.17
C GLY A 84 -11.37 -0.78 0.96
N PRO A 85 -12.10 -1.43 1.88
CA PRO A 85 -13.55 -1.54 1.75
C PRO A 85 -14.19 -0.16 1.78
N ARG A 86 -15.12 0.09 0.86
CA ARG A 86 -15.93 1.32 0.80
C ARG A 86 -17.41 0.96 0.91
N GLY A 87 -18.12 1.67 1.76
CA GLY A 87 -19.58 1.56 1.83
C GLY A 87 -20.10 0.19 2.26
N GLY A 88 -19.31 -0.59 2.98
CA GLY A 88 -19.74 -1.91 3.48
C GLY A 88 -19.66 -3.04 2.44
N ASN A 89 -19.13 -2.81 1.26
CA ASN A 89 -18.90 -3.85 0.24
C ASN A 89 -17.67 -4.68 0.63
N TYR A 90 -17.88 -5.64 1.50
CA TYR A 90 -16.90 -6.64 1.88
C TYR A 90 -16.96 -7.85 0.91
N GLY A 91 -15.85 -8.59 0.80
CA GLY A 91 -15.74 -9.80 -0.01
C GLY A 91 -15.26 -9.61 -1.44
N VAL A 92 -15.18 -8.37 -1.93
CA VAL A 92 -14.76 -8.08 -3.31
C VAL A 92 -13.23 -7.97 -3.43
N LEU A 93 -12.58 -7.41 -2.41
CA LEU A 93 -11.16 -7.08 -2.49
C LEU A 93 -10.24 -8.30 -2.57
N PRO A 94 -10.45 -9.41 -1.87
CA PRO A 94 -9.63 -10.61 -2.05
C PRO A 94 -9.58 -11.12 -3.49
N GLY A 95 -10.74 -11.16 -4.17
CA GLY A 95 -10.81 -11.50 -5.60
C GLY A 95 -10.06 -10.50 -6.47
N GLY A 96 -10.17 -9.21 -6.16
CA GLY A 96 -9.41 -8.16 -6.85
C GLY A 96 -7.89 -8.32 -6.68
N VAL A 97 -7.42 -8.68 -5.48
CA VAL A 97 -6.00 -8.95 -5.21
C VAL A 97 -5.52 -10.16 -6.02
N GLN A 98 -6.31 -11.22 -6.14
CA GLN A 98 -5.99 -12.37 -6.99
C GLN A 98 -5.82 -11.98 -8.45
N ILE A 99 -6.73 -11.15 -8.98
CA ILE A 99 -6.68 -10.64 -10.36
C ILE A 99 -5.42 -9.79 -10.57
N ILE A 100 -5.09 -8.90 -9.63
CA ILE A 100 -3.88 -8.07 -9.68
C ILE A 100 -2.63 -8.97 -9.75
N ILE A 101 -2.52 -9.95 -8.85
CA ILE A 101 -1.36 -10.87 -8.82
C ILE A 101 -1.25 -11.67 -10.12
N ALA A 102 -2.36 -12.17 -10.66
CA ALA A 102 -2.36 -12.90 -11.92
C ALA A 102 -1.87 -12.02 -13.09
N ALA A 103 -2.35 -10.77 -13.16
CA ALA A 103 -1.93 -9.80 -14.16
C ALA A 103 -0.45 -9.43 -14.02
N MET A 104 0.04 -9.25 -12.80
CA MET A 104 1.46 -8.98 -12.53
C MET A 104 2.37 -10.12 -12.99
N LYS A 105 2.00 -11.38 -12.67
CA LYS A 105 2.73 -12.56 -13.13
C LYS A 105 2.79 -12.65 -14.65
N GLN A 106 1.66 -12.44 -15.30
CA GLN A 106 1.58 -12.46 -16.76
C GLN A 106 2.44 -11.36 -17.42
N ALA A 107 2.50 -10.18 -16.82
CA ALA A 107 3.28 -9.04 -17.32
C ALA A 107 4.76 -9.05 -16.86
N GLY A 108 5.18 -9.98 -16.01
CA GLY A 108 6.53 -10.03 -15.45
C GLY A 108 6.82 -8.94 -14.42
N VAL A 109 5.80 -8.25 -13.90
CA VAL A 109 5.92 -7.22 -12.87
C VAL A 109 5.99 -7.90 -11.50
N LYS A 110 7.07 -7.72 -10.76
CA LYS A 110 7.30 -8.46 -9.51
C LYS A 110 7.00 -7.64 -8.25
N ARG A 111 7.34 -6.34 -8.21
CA ARG A 111 7.21 -5.53 -7.00
C ARG A 111 5.75 -5.19 -6.69
N LEU A 112 5.25 -5.71 -5.57
CA LEU A 112 3.93 -5.42 -5.01
C LEU A 112 4.06 -4.84 -3.61
N ILE A 113 3.55 -3.62 -3.38
CA ILE A 113 3.43 -3.08 -2.02
C ILE A 113 1.94 -2.87 -1.73
N HIS A 114 1.43 -3.61 -0.74
CA HIS A 114 0.01 -3.66 -0.42
C HIS A 114 -0.28 -3.07 0.97
N VAL A 115 -1.24 -2.15 1.03
CA VAL A 115 -1.69 -1.56 2.29
C VAL A 115 -2.77 -2.45 2.92
N SER A 116 -2.40 -3.04 4.04
CA SER A 116 -3.27 -3.80 4.94
C SER A 116 -3.70 -2.93 6.13
N SER A 117 -3.73 -3.48 7.34
CA SER A 117 -4.08 -2.76 8.57
C SER A 117 -3.38 -3.37 9.77
N TYR A 118 -3.02 -2.53 10.74
CA TYR A 118 -2.67 -3.01 12.08
C TYR A 118 -3.87 -3.74 12.70
N GLY A 119 -3.61 -4.88 13.34
CA GLY A 119 -4.65 -5.76 13.89
C GLY A 119 -4.95 -6.98 13.04
N VAL A 120 -4.38 -7.09 11.83
CA VAL A 120 -4.45 -8.30 11.00
C VAL A 120 -3.45 -9.34 11.52
N GLY A 121 -3.90 -10.58 11.64
CA GLY A 121 -3.06 -11.72 12.05
C GLY A 121 -2.35 -11.48 13.38
N ASP A 122 -1.05 -11.70 13.41
CA ASP A 122 -0.17 -11.57 14.58
C ASP A 122 -0.10 -10.16 15.17
N SER A 123 -0.30 -9.12 14.35
CA SER A 123 -0.26 -7.74 14.84
C SER A 123 -1.40 -7.37 15.79
N LEU A 124 -2.47 -8.16 15.83
CA LEU A 124 -3.55 -7.96 16.82
C LEU A 124 -3.02 -8.10 18.25
N ALA A 125 -2.11 -9.05 18.50
CA ALA A 125 -1.52 -9.27 19.82
C ALA A 125 -0.63 -8.12 20.32
N GLN A 126 -0.15 -7.28 19.41
CA GLN A 126 0.69 -6.11 19.69
C GLN A 126 -0.13 -4.91 20.19
N MET A 127 -1.42 -4.86 19.85
CA MET A 127 -2.31 -3.75 20.19
C MET A 127 -2.72 -3.76 21.67
N GLY A 128 -3.06 -2.58 22.19
CA GLY A 128 -3.56 -2.41 23.56
C GLY A 128 -4.88 -3.15 23.81
N TRP A 129 -5.18 -3.39 25.06
CA TRP A 129 -6.36 -4.15 25.51
C TRP A 129 -7.67 -3.59 24.96
N VAL A 130 -7.86 -2.26 25.00
CA VAL A 130 -9.08 -1.60 24.49
C VAL A 130 -9.27 -1.89 22.99
N SER A 131 -8.22 -1.72 22.19
CA SER A 131 -8.28 -2.01 20.75
C SER A 131 -8.65 -3.47 20.49
N ARG A 132 -8.02 -4.41 21.20
CA ARG A 132 -8.22 -5.85 21.02
C ARG A 132 -9.62 -6.34 21.45
N LYS A 133 -10.15 -5.81 22.55
CA LYS A 133 -11.38 -6.34 23.18
C LYS A 133 -12.63 -5.56 22.83
N ILE A 134 -12.49 -4.30 22.39
CA ILE A 134 -13.63 -3.43 22.08
C ILE A 134 -13.60 -2.97 20.62
N VAL A 135 -12.55 -2.26 20.20
CA VAL A 135 -12.55 -1.61 18.88
C VAL A 135 -12.60 -2.64 17.75
N VAL A 136 -11.70 -3.62 17.78
CA VAL A 136 -11.60 -4.63 16.71
C VAL A 136 -12.88 -5.50 16.64
N PRO A 137 -13.36 -6.15 17.70
CA PRO A 137 -14.52 -7.04 17.61
C PRO A 137 -15.79 -6.35 17.15
N PHE A 138 -16.03 -5.12 17.59
CA PHE A 138 -17.30 -4.43 17.33
C PHE A 138 -17.30 -3.56 16.07
N PHE A 139 -16.14 -3.03 15.66
CA PHE A 139 -16.09 -2.02 14.59
C PHE A 139 -15.24 -2.42 13.38
N LEU A 140 -14.20 -3.22 13.57
CA LEU A 140 -13.21 -3.48 12.52
C LEU A 140 -13.16 -4.93 12.05
N ARG A 141 -13.84 -5.86 12.71
CA ARG A 141 -13.70 -7.29 12.48
C ARG A 141 -13.80 -7.66 11.00
N LYS A 142 -14.90 -7.31 10.34
CA LYS A 142 -15.11 -7.66 8.93
C LYS A 142 -14.02 -7.11 8.01
N ALA A 143 -13.56 -5.89 8.28
CA ALA A 143 -12.49 -5.27 7.48
C ALA A 143 -11.14 -5.97 7.69
N LEU A 144 -10.84 -6.39 8.92
CA LEU A 144 -9.60 -7.11 9.23
C LEU A 144 -9.62 -8.55 8.72
N ASP A 145 -10.77 -9.25 8.82
CA ASP A 145 -10.94 -10.60 8.27
C ASP A 145 -10.71 -10.59 6.74
N GLU A 146 -11.23 -9.59 6.02
CA GLU A 146 -10.98 -9.42 4.58
C GLU A 146 -9.50 -9.15 4.28
N LYS A 147 -8.86 -8.27 5.06
CA LYS A 147 -7.44 -7.98 4.93
C LYS A 147 -6.56 -9.21 5.23
N GLU A 148 -6.96 -10.05 6.16
CA GLU A 148 -6.25 -11.30 6.46
C GLU A 148 -6.28 -12.27 5.27
N ILE A 149 -7.42 -12.37 4.58
CA ILE A 149 -7.53 -13.15 3.34
C ILE A 149 -6.63 -12.56 2.24
N GLU A 150 -6.65 -11.23 2.05
CA GLU A 150 -5.79 -10.55 1.09
C GLU A 150 -4.30 -10.83 1.37
N GLU A 151 -3.87 -10.71 2.64
CA GLU A 151 -2.49 -11.02 3.04
C GLU A 151 -2.13 -12.48 2.77
N GLY A 152 -3.03 -13.42 3.04
CA GLY A 152 -2.83 -14.84 2.74
C GLY A 152 -2.58 -15.10 1.25
N ILE A 153 -3.36 -14.46 0.38
CA ILE A 153 -3.22 -14.52 -1.08
C ILE A 153 -1.86 -13.95 -1.52
N ILE A 154 -1.48 -12.79 -0.97
CA ILE A 154 -0.21 -12.13 -1.29
C ILE A 154 0.97 -12.97 -0.85
N ARG A 155 0.94 -13.51 0.38
CA ARG A 155 2.01 -14.37 0.92
C ARG A 155 2.22 -15.66 0.14
N ALA A 156 1.14 -16.19 -0.45
CA ALA A 156 1.19 -17.37 -1.31
C ALA A 156 1.67 -17.07 -2.73
N SER A 157 1.85 -15.79 -3.08
CA SER A 157 2.39 -15.40 -4.38
C SER A 157 3.92 -15.47 -4.38
N ASP A 158 4.49 -15.60 -5.58
CA ASP A 158 5.94 -15.56 -5.84
C ASP A 158 6.41 -14.16 -6.23
N LEU A 159 5.64 -13.11 -5.87
CA LEU A 159 5.98 -11.73 -6.11
C LEU A 159 6.95 -11.19 -5.03
N ASP A 160 7.68 -10.15 -5.37
CA ASP A 160 8.50 -9.36 -4.45
C ASP A 160 7.59 -8.42 -3.65
N TRP A 161 6.84 -9.00 -2.69
CA TRP A 161 5.82 -8.27 -1.96
C TRP A 161 6.31 -7.65 -0.64
N ILE A 162 5.70 -6.52 -0.30
CA ILE A 162 5.73 -5.92 1.04
C ILE A 162 4.29 -5.64 1.46
N ILE A 163 3.90 -6.13 2.65
CA ILE A 163 2.61 -5.82 3.25
C ILE A 163 2.81 -4.71 4.28
N VAL A 164 2.08 -3.61 4.12
CA VAL A 164 2.16 -2.46 5.01
C VAL A 164 0.94 -2.48 5.92
N ARG A 165 1.15 -2.56 7.23
CA ARG A 165 0.11 -2.57 8.26
C ARG A 165 0.13 -1.24 9.02
N PRO A 166 -0.49 -0.17 8.50
CA PRO A 166 -0.54 1.10 9.22
C PRO A 166 -1.41 1.00 10.46
N GLY A 167 -1.05 1.74 11.50
CA GLY A 167 -1.92 2.04 12.64
C GLY A 167 -3.13 2.86 12.23
N GLY A 168 -3.89 3.38 13.18
CA GLY A 168 -5.02 4.27 12.92
C GLY A 168 -4.59 5.42 12.01
N LEU A 169 -5.18 5.49 10.81
CA LEU A 169 -4.79 6.44 9.78
C LEU A 169 -5.31 7.84 10.08
N GLU A 170 -4.40 8.79 10.16
CA GLU A 170 -4.69 10.21 10.40
C GLU A 170 -4.37 11.06 9.16
N ASP A 171 -5.00 12.21 9.05
CA ASP A 171 -4.61 13.24 8.09
C ASP A 171 -3.51 14.09 8.75
N GLY A 172 -2.44 14.38 8.03
CA GLY A 172 -1.30 15.13 8.53
C GLY A 172 -0.20 15.24 7.47
N ALA A 173 0.73 16.17 7.71
CA ALA A 173 1.90 16.33 6.85
C ALA A 173 2.82 15.10 6.93
N ARG A 174 3.60 14.88 5.89
CA ARG A 174 4.69 13.90 5.90
C ARG A 174 5.77 14.34 6.88
N THR A 175 6.05 13.51 7.87
CA THR A 175 7.14 13.72 8.83
C THR A 175 8.42 13.00 8.41
N GLY A 176 8.29 11.86 7.75
CA GLY A 176 9.39 10.97 7.40
C GLY A 176 9.99 10.25 8.61
N VAL A 177 9.41 10.42 9.80
CA VAL A 177 9.86 9.83 11.07
C VAL A 177 8.74 8.97 11.65
N TYR A 178 8.91 7.66 11.58
CA TYR A 178 7.96 6.66 12.04
C TYR A 178 8.70 5.36 12.38
N ARG A 179 8.06 4.50 13.15
CA ARG A 179 8.57 3.18 13.53
C ARG A 179 8.08 2.15 12.54
N CYS A 180 9.00 1.26 12.12
CA CYS A 180 8.72 0.06 11.34
C CYS A 180 8.81 -1.15 12.27
N ILE A 181 7.71 -1.86 12.46
CA ILE A 181 7.59 -2.99 13.39
C ILE A 181 7.46 -4.27 12.61
N THR A 182 8.45 -5.14 12.70
CA THR A 182 8.46 -6.48 12.08
C THR A 182 8.46 -7.59 13.13
N ASP A 183 8.90 -7.30 14.35
CA ASP A 183 8.88 -8.25 15.45
C ASP A 183 7.47 -8.38 16.05
N PRO A 184 6.85 -9.58 16.00
CA PRO A 184 5.49 -9.81 16.49
C PRO A 184 5.35 -9.67 18.01
N LEU A 185 6.45 -9.66 18.76
CA LEU A 185 6.45 -9.51 20.22
C LEU A 185 6.41 -8.04 20.67
N THR A 186 6.71 -7.11 19.78
CA THR A 186 6.73 -5.68 20.07
C THR A 186 5.33 -5.17 20.44
N LYS A 187 5.15 -4.59 21.61
CA LYS A 187 3.89 -3.95 22.02
C LYS A 187 3.83 -2.52 21.50
N VAL A 188 2.70 -2.16 20.89
CA VAL A 188 2.51 -0.86 20.24
C VAL A 188 1.39 -0.03 20.86
N GLY A 189 0.52 -0.65 21.65
CA GLY A 189 -0.58 0.04 22.33
C GLY A 189 -1.68 0.48 21.37
N GLN A 190 -1.77 1.77 21.09
CA GLN A 190 -2.71 2.37 20.13
C GLN A 190 -1.93 2.97 18.96
N PRO A 191 -1.61 2.16 17.93
CA PRO A 191 -0.80 2.63 16.82
C PRO A 191 -1.53 3.67 15.99
N ARG A 192 -0.84 4.76 15.60
CA ARG A 192 -1.36 5.83 14.72
C ARG A 192 -0.27 6.29 13.77
N ILE A 193 -0.68 6.71 12.57
CA ILE A 193 0.24 7.22 11.56
C ILE A 193 -0.48 8.10 10.54
N ALA A 194 0.18 9.15 10.06
CA ALA A 194 -0.32 9.94 8.96
C ALA A 194 -0.28 9.16 7.64
N ARG A 195 -1.32 9.32 6.82
CA ARG A 195 -1.37 8.73 5.47
C ARG A 195 -0.21 9.16 4.59
N ALA A 196 0.27 10.38 4.80
CA ALA A 196 1.44 10.89 4.11
C ALA A 196 2.72 10.12 4.46
N ASP A 197 2.87 9.66 5.71
CA ASP A 197 4.02 8.84 6.10
C ASP A 197 3.88 7.39 5.65
N VAL A 198 2.65 6.87 5.51
CA VAL A 198 2.44 5.58 4.85
C VAL A 198 2.87 5.63 3.39
N ALA A 199 2.53 6.71 2.68
CA ALA A 199 2.98 6.90 1.29
C ALA A 199 4.50 7.06 1.20
N ASP A 200 5.12 7.81 2.11
CA ASP A 200 6.57 7.96 2.19
C ASP A 200 7.28 6.62 2.38
N PHE A 201 6.79 5.78 3.29
CA PHE A 201 7.33 4.43 3.49
C PHE A 201 7.24 3.59 2.22
N ILE A 202 6.07 3.58 1.56
CA ILE A 202 5.84 2.78 0.34
C ILE A 202 6.82 3.21 -0.76
N LEU A 203 6.96 4.52 -1.00
CA LEU A 203 7.83 5.04 -2.05
C LEU A 203 9.32 4.83 -1.76
N LYS A 204 9.75 4.89 -0.50
CA LYS A 204 11.13 4.56 -0.10
C LYS A 204 11.49 3.09 -0.33
N ASN A 205 10.49 2.21 -0.30
CA ASN A 205 10.68 0.76 -0.43
C ASN A 205 10.37 0.22 -1.84
N LEU A 206 10.31 1.07 -2.87
CA LEU A 206 10.10 0.63 -4.24
C LEU A 206 11.21 -0.30 -4.76
N VAL A 207 12.44 -0.03 -4.38
CA VAL A 207 13.65 -0.78 -4.79
C VAL A 207 14.43 -1.35 -3.62
N ASP A 208 14.08 -0.99 -2.38
CA ASP A 208 14.72 -1.52 -1.18
C ASP A 208 14.22 -2.95 -0.93
N GLU A 209 15.14 -3.84 -0.59
CA GLU A 209 14.86 -5.25 -0.32
C GLU A 209 14.75 -5.57 1.18
N HIS A 210 15.02 -4.60 2.04
CA HIS A 210 15.06 -4.80 3.49
C HIS A 210 13.76 -5.41 4.06
N PHE A 211 12.61 -5.00 3.52
CA PHE A 211 11.30 -5.48 3.96
C PHE A 211 10.64 -6.48 2.99
N LEU A 212 11.40 -7.05 2.04
CA LEU A 212 10.86 -8.09 1.16
C LEU A 212 10.28 -9.26 1.95
N HIS A 213 9.10 -9.71 1.51
CA HIS A 213 8.34 -10.81 2.11
C HIS A 213 8.01 -10.60 3.59
N GLN A 214 7.86 -9.33 4.01
CA GLN A 214 7.50 -8.98 5.37
C GLN A 214 6.18 -8.19 5.44
N ALA A 215 5.45 -8.38 6.54
CA ALA A 215 4.35 -7.52 6.94
C ALA A 215 4.87 -6.52 7.99
N VAL A 216 4.90 -5.25 7.61
CA VAL A 216 5.54 -4.18 8.40
C VAL A 216 4.47 -3.32 9.06
N GLY A 217 4.44 -3.31 10.38
CA GLY A 217 3.61 -2.39 11.15
C GLY A 217 4.19 -0.98 11.10
N LEU A 218 3.36 0.01 10.78
CA LEU A 218 3.78 1.42 10.78
C LEU A 218 3.04 2.22 11.86
N THR A 219 3.79 2.94 12.69
CA THR A 219 3.24 3.80 13.76
C THR A 219 4.25 4.87 14.15
N TYR A 220 3.79 5.89 14.85
CA TYR A 220 4.66 6.80 15.60
C TYR A 220 5.15 6.21 16.91
#